data_6da97e2d7b80643c49c63d45a99b3307
#
_entry.id   6da97e2d7b80643c49c63d45a99b3307
#
_cell.length_a   1.000
_cell.length_b   1.000
_cell.length_c   1.000
_cell.angle_alpha   90.00
_cell.angle_beta   90.00
_cell.angle_gamma   90.00
#
_symmetry.space_group_name_H-M   'P 1'
#
loop_
_entity.id
_entity.type
_entity.pdbx_description
1 polymer ?
#
loop_
_entity_poly.entity_id
_entity_poly.type
_entity_poly.pdbx_seq_one_letter_code
_entity_poly.pdbx_strand_id
1 'polypeptide(L)'
;DNTFSKLIPNWSIDLTTLGKPTVDYVRQLAMAKLIHQYGGVSVPISFLCLKDLHNLYETKTRDNKMFICENVDTNITSTTDLFYPDATFIGAKKNCPMMGKYVDFMQRTISSDNTSQLQFLGDFDRWCNHRINKNSICLVSGTDVGTKTVEDTPVLVDDLMSQEYIKFDDNMHGIWIPANKMLNRTKYEWFTRMNPDQIFQGNFILSKYIILA
;
A
#
# COMPACT_ATOMS: atom_id res chain seq x y z
N ASP A 1 1.05 -8.27 -19.96
CA ASP A 1 -0.23 -7.86 -19.38
C ASP A 1 -1.46 -8.68 -19.78
N ASN A 2 -1.26 -9.81 -20.49
CA ASN A 2 -2.33 -10.78 -20.72
C ASN A 2 -2.72 -11.59 -19.46
N THR A 3 -2.12 -11.34 -18.32
CA THR A 3 -2.36 -12.11 -17.11
C THR A 3 -3.75 -11.80 -16.52
N PHE A 4 -4.16 -10.54 -16.54
CA PHE A 4 -5.46 -10.16 -15.98
C PHE A 4 -6.64 -10.73 -16.81
N SER A 5 -6.52 -10.79 -18.13
CA SER A 5 -7.56 -11.38 -18.99
C SER A 5 -7.76 -12.89 -18.75
N LYS A 6 -6.72 -13.59 -18.26
CA LYS A 6 -6.80 -15.01 -17.90
C LYS A 6 -7.41 -15.24 -16.51
N LEU A 7 -7.23 -14.28 -15.60
CA LEU A 7 -7.60 -14.43 -14.19
C LEU A 7 -8.90 -13.73 -13.83
N ILE A 8 -9.26 -12.67 -14.53
CA ILE A 8 -10.46 -11.87 -14.26
C ILE A 8 -11.50 -12.12 -15.37
N PRO A 9 -12.67 -12.69 -15.04
CA PRO A 9 -13.73 -12.87 -16.03
C PRO A 9 -14.14 -11.57 -16.70
N ASN A 10 -14.33 -11.61 -18.02
CA ASN A 10 -14.72 -10.45 -18.82
C ASN A 10 -13.77 -9.24 -18.76
N TRP A 11 -12.50 -9.46 -18.44
CA TRP A 11 -11.49 -8.40 -18.53
C TRP A 11 -11.13 -8.16 -20.01
N SER A 12 -11.47 -6.97 -20.49
CA SER A 12 -11.22 -6.57 -21.88
C SER A 12 -10.30 -5.36 -22.03
N ILE A 13 -9.78 -4.84 -20.90
CA ILE A 13 -8.95 -3.63 -20.92
C ILE A 13 -7.50 -3.99 -21.29
N ASP A 14 -7.00 -3.37 -22.35
CA ASP A 14 -5.58 -3.46 -22.72
C ASP A 14 -4.80 -2.36 -22.01
N LEU A 15 -3.97 -2.76 -21.06
CA LEU A 15 -3.15 -1.82 -20.26
C LEU A 15 -2.05 -1.15 -21.08
N THR A 16 -1.66 -1.73 -22.21
CA THR A 16 -0.58 -1.17 -23.05
C THR A 16 -1.01 0.10 -23.79
N THR A 17 -2.32 0.29 -23.96
CA THR A 17 -2.90 1.47 -24.61
C THR A 17 -3.16 2.64 -23.67
N LEU A 18 -2.98 2.42 -22.35
CA LEU A 18 -3.27 3.41 -21.33
C LEU A 18 -2.01 4.18 -20.90
N GLY A 19 -2.11 5.50 -20.87
CA GLY A 19 -1.10 6.38 -20.27
C GLY A 19 -1.19 6.47 -18.74
N LYS A 20 -0.12 6.98 -18.11
CA LYS A 20 -0.17 7.38 -16.69
C LYS A 20 -1.01 8.66 -16.54
N PRO A 21 -1.77 8.81 -15.44
CA PRO A 21 -1.87 7.90 -14.29
C PRO A 21 -2.93 6.79 -14.46
N THR A 22 -3.71 6.78 -15.54
CA THR A 22 -4.85 5.89 -15.72
C THR A 22 -4.48 4.41 -15.63
N VAL A 23 -3.34 4.02 -16.20
CA VAL A 23 -2.87 2.63 -16.13
C VAL A 23 -2.68 2.14 -14.69
N ASP A 24 -2.23 3.01 -13.79
CA ASP A 24 -2.00 2.66 -12.39
C ASP A 24 -3.34 2.44 -11.65
N TYR A 25 -4.35 3.25 -11.95
CA TYR A 25 -5.71 3.07 -11.42
C TYR A 25 -6.38 1.79 -11.92
N VAL A 26 -6.20 1.48 -13.20
CA VAL A 26 -6.75 0.25 -13.79
C VAL A 26 -6.04 -0.99 -13.24
N ARG A 27 -4.73 -0.93 -12.97
CA ARG A 27 -4.01 -2.00 -12.28
C ARG A 27 -4.52 -2.21 -10.85
N GLN A 28 -4.76 -1.13 -10.12
CA GLN A 28 -5.32 -1.21 -8.77
C GLN A 28 -6.74 -1.81 -8.79
N LEU A 29 -7.58 -1.43 -9.76
CA LEU A 29 -8.88 -2.04 -9.99
C LEU A 29 -8.76 -3.54 -10.29
N ALA A 30 -7.80 -3.94 -11.13
CA ALA A 30 -7.57 -5.35 -11.44
C ALA A 30 -7.20 -6.15 -10.16
N MET A 31 -6.33 -5.62 -9.31
CA MET A 31 -5.97 -6.24 -8.04
C MET A 31 -7.19 -6.36 -7.10
N ALA A 32 -8.01 -5.32 -6.98
CA ALA A 32 -9.24 -5.37 -6.18
C ALA A 32 -10.22 -6.44 -6.69
N LYS A 33 -10.37 -6.59 -8.02
CA LYS A 33 -11.18 -7.66 -8.64
C LYS A 33 -10.62 -9.05 -8.34
N LEU A 34 -9.30 -9.24 -8.40
CA LEU A 34 -8.66 -10.51 -8.05
C LEU A 34 -8.91 -10.87 -6.59
N ILE A 35 -8.74 -9.92 -5.67
CA ILE A 35 -9.02 -10.15 -4.25
C ILE A 35 -10.51 -10.46 -4.03
N HIS A 36 -11.42 -9.75 -4.70
CA HIS A 36 -12.84 -10.06 -4.59
C HIS A 36 -13.16 -11.48 -5.07
N GLN A 37 -12.54 -11.93 -6.16
CA GLN A 37 -12.84 -13.22 -6.78
C GLN A 37 -12.18 -14.40 -6.07
N TYR A 38 -10.94 -14.24 -5.60
CA TYR A 38 -10.12 -15.34 -5.08
C TYR A 38 -9.86 -15.23 -3.57
N GLY A 39 -10.03 -14.05 -3.00
CA GLY A 39 -9.51 -13.70 -1.67
C GLY A 39 -8.02 -13.40 -1.71
N GLY A 40 -7.48 -13.00 -0.58
CA GLY A 40 -6.05 -12.75 -0.41
C GLY A 40 -5.72 -11.31 -0.08
N VAL A 41 -4.45 -10.97 -0.25
CA VAL A 41 -3.88 -9.67 0.10
C VAL A 41 -3.12 -9.10 -1.09
N SER A 42 -3.36 -7.83 -1.41
CA SER A 42 -2.47 -7.04 -2.26
C SER A 42 -1.47 -6.31 -1.38
N VAL A 43 -0.20 -6.54 -1.63
CA VAL A 43 0.91 -5.94 -0.88
C VAL A 43 1.69 -5.01 -1.82
N PRO A 44 2.04 -3.79 -1.39
CA PRO A 44 2.89 -2.91 -2.19
C PRO A 44 4.25 -3.55 -2.47
N ILE A 45 4.78 -3.33 -3.67
CA ILE A 45 6.11 -3.85 -4.05
C ILE A 45 7.24 -3.35 -3.14
N SER A 46 7.01 -2.23 -2.46
CA SER A 46 7.95 -1.63 -1.50
C SER A 46 7.74 -2.10 -0.05
N PHE A 47 6.94 -3.14 0.17
CA PHE A 47 6.76 -3.73 1.49
C PHE A 47 7.81 -4.81 1.75
N LEU A 48 8.66 -4.58 2.73
CA LEU A 48 9.65 -5.53 3.21
C LEU A 48 8.98 -6.45 4.24
N CYS A 49 8.65 -7.66 3.83
CA CYS A 49 7.94 -8.63 4.68
C CYS A 49 8.93 -9.32 5.63
N LEU A 50 8.71 -9.20 6.93
CA LEU A 50 9.56 -9.77 7.98
C LEU A 50 8.90 -10.96 8.67
N LYS A 51 7.57 -11.04 8.64
CA LYS A 51 6.77 -12.11 9.24
C LYS A 51 5.64 -12.53 8.31
N ASP A 52 5.17 -13.76 8.48
CA ASP A 52 4.01 -14.28 7.78
C ASP A 52 2.77 -13.36 7.96
N LEU A 53 2.11 -13.07 6.84
CA LEU A 53 0.89 -12.25 6.81
C LEU A 53 -0.39 -13.08 7.07
N HIS A 54 -0.28 -14.40 7.24
CA HIS A 54 -1.44 -15.26 7.43
C HIS A 54 -2.28 -14.86 8.65
N ASN A 55 -1.62 -14.66 9.79
CA ASN A 55 -2.29 -14.25 11.02
C ASN A 55 -2.95 -12.86 10.89
N LEU A 56 -2.27 -11.91 10.26
CA LEU A 56 -2.83 -10.60 9.94
C LEU A 56 -4.11 -10.77 9.09
N TYR A 57 -4.00 -11.54 8.00
CA TYR A 57 -5.12 -11.80 7.09
C TYR A 57 -6.31 -12.41 7.82
N GLU A 58 -6.12 -13.52 8.55
CA GLU A 58 -7.21 -14.21 9.24
C GLU A 58 -7.86 -13.33 10.33
N THR A 59 -7.06 -12.54 11.03
CA THR A 59 -7.56 -11.65 12.09
C THR A 59 -8.35 -10.47 11.53
N LYS A 60 -7.82 -9.81 10.50
CA LYS A 60 -8.41 -8.57 9.96
C LYS A 60 -9.55 -8.82 8.96
N THR A 61 -9.69 -10.06 8.46
CA THR A 61 -10.82 -10.46 7.60
C THR A 61 -11.93 -11.19 8.35
N ARG A 62 -11.92 -11.21 9.69
CA ARG A 62 -13.03 -11.75 10.49
C ARG A 62 -14.35 -11.07 10.12
N ASP A 63 -15.44 -11.77 10.29
CA ASP A 63 -16.78 -11.31 9.91
C ASP A 63 -16.92 -10.90 8.44
N ASN A 64 -16.10 -11.50 7.57
CA ASN A 64 -16.07 -11.23 6.14
C ASN A 64 -15.85 -9.74 5.81
N LYS A 65 -15.07 -9.05 6.62
CA LYS A 65 -14.63 -7.67 6.36
C LYS A 65 -13.45 -7.64 5.42
N MET A 66 -13.29 -6.56 4.68
CA MET A 66 -12.02 -6.22 4.07
C MET A 66 -11.19 -5.38 5.04
N PHE A 67 -9.89 -5.39 4.86
CA PHE A 67 -8.97 -4.50 5.56
C PHE A 67 -8.16 -3.64 4.60
N ILE A 68 -7.65 -2.55 5.12
CA ILE A 68 -6.74 -1.62 4.45
C ILE A 68 -5.68 -1.20 5.46
N CYS A 69 -4.45 -0.97 4.99
CA CYS A 69 -3.36 -0.58 5.87
C CYS A 69 -3.18 0.94 5.91
N GLU A 70 -2.73 1.42 7.06
CA GLU A 70 -2.44 2.83 7.29
C GLU A 70 -1.05 3.19 6.77
N ASN A 71 -0.99 4.28 6.03
CA ASN A 71 0.24 4.86 5.52
C ASN A 71 0.42 6.29 6.04
N VAL A 72 1.60 6.86 5.80
CA VAL A 72 1.96 8.22 6.22
C VAL A 72 2.26 9.06 4.99
N ASP A 73 1.60 10.20 4.89
CA ASP A 73 1.98 11.23 3.94
C ASP A 73 2.50 12.47 4.66
N THR A 74 3.72 12.87 4.30
CA THR A 74 4.34 14.09 4.78
C THR A 74 4.34 15.11 3.65
N ASN A 75 3.65 16.22 3.85
CA ASN A 75 3.70 17.30 2.88
C ASN A 75 5.06 18.03 3.02
N ILE A 76 5.71 18.35 1.90
CA ILE A 76 6.99 19.08 1.87
C ILE A 76 6.87 20.47 2.54
N THR A 77 5.68 21.06 2.52
CA THR A 77 5.40 22.40 3.08
C THR A 77 4.70 22.37 4.42
N SER A 78 4.25 21.24 4.90
CA SER A 78 3.53 21.06 6.16
C SER A 78 4.43 20.35 7.18
N THR A 79 4.44 20.83 8.41
CA THR A 79 5.03 20.16 9.55
C THR A 79 4.11 19.08 10.15
N THR A 80 2.94 18.87 9.54
CA THR A 80 1.94 17.91 10.00
C THR A 80 2.01 16.64 9.14
N ASP A 81 2.21 15.52 9.79
CA ASP A 81 2.12 14.21 9.17
C ASP A 81 0.65 13.81 9.05
N LEU A 82 0.27 13.30 7.89
CA LEU A 82 -1.07 12.80 7.65
C LEU A 82 -1.04 11.28 7.61
N PHE A 83 -1.71 10.67 8.58
CA PHE A 83 -2.00 9.23 8.56
C PHE A 83 -3.27 8.98 7.77
N TYR A 84 -3.22 8.07 6.82
CA TYR A 84 -4.35 7.78 5.96
C TYR A 84 -4.41 6.29 5.57
N PRO A 85 -5.61 5.73 5.33
CA PRO A 85 -5.74 4.40 4.76
C PRO A 85 -5.32 4.42 3.29
N ASP A 86 -4.35 3.61 2.92
CA ASP A 86 -3.83 3.54 1.55
C ASP A 86 -4.31 2.26 0.86
N ALA A 87 -5.08 2.44 -0.20
CA ALA A 87 -5.73 1.36 -0.92
C ALA A 87 -4.78 0.47 -1.76
N THR A 88 -3.48 0.72 -1.72
CA THR A 88 -2.48 -0.16 -2.35
C THR A 88 -2.15 -1.38 -1.49
N PHE A 89 -2.40 -1.33 -0.16
CA PHE A 89 -2.25 -2.45 0.75
C PHE A 89 -3.60 -2.84 1.34
N ILE A 90 -4.27 -3.77 0.70
CA ILE A 90 -5.64 -4.21 1.05
C ILE A 90 -5.75 -5.72 1.04
N GLY A 91 -6.70 -6.25 1.80
CA GLY A 91 -7.01 -7.66 1.77
C GLY A 91 -8.47 -7.96 2.11
N ALA A 92 -8.96 -9.09 1.62
CA ALA A 92 -10.31 -9.57 1.91
C ALA A 92 -10.44 -11.06 1.65
N LYS A 93 -11.46 -11.69 2.24
CA LYS A 93 -11.88 -13.04 1.85
C LYS A 93 -12.60 -13.02 0.50
N LYS A 94 -12.58 -14.15 -0.17
CA LYS A 94 -13.31 -14.37 -1.43
C LYS A 94 -14.77 -13.94 -1.28
N ASN A 95 -15.28 -13.24 -2.29
CA ASN A 95 -16.65 -12.73 -2.34
C ASN A 95 -17.03 -11.79 -1.16
N CYS A 96 -16.05 -11.11 -0.56
CA CYS A 96 -16.33 -10.11 0.46
C CYS A 96 -17.24 -9.01 -0.10
N PRO A 97 -18.43 -8.75 0.51
CA PRO A 97 -19.38 -7.78 -0.02
C PRO A 97 -18.82 -6.34 -0.05
N MET A 98 -17.96 -5.99 0.91
CA MET A 98 -17.37 -4.66 0.96
C MET A 98 -16.32 -4.48 -0.14
N MET A 99 -15.53 -5.53 -0.44
CA MET A 99 -14.61 -5.52 -1.58
C MET A 99 -15.37 -5.39 -2.91
N GLY A 100 -16.53 -6.06 -3.06
CA GLY A 100 -17.39 -5.87 -4.23
C GLY A 100 -17.84 -4.42 -4.40
N LYS A 101 -18.32 -3.78 -3.33
CA LYS A 101 -18.71 -2.35 -3.34
C LYS A 101 -17.52 -1.43 -3.67
N TYR A 102 -16.32 -1.78 -3.23
CA TYR A 102 -15.10 -1.04 -3.56
C TYR A 102 -14.78 -1.16 -5.05
N VAL A 103 -14.82 -2.35 -5.60
CA VAL A 103 -14.65 -2.60 -7.05
C VAL A 103 -15.66 -1.78 -7.87
N ASP A 104 -16.93 -1.80 -7.50
CA ASP A 104 -17.98 -1.02 -8.19
C ASP A 104 -17.72 0.49 -8.12
N PHE A 105 -17.25 0.96 -6.96
CA PHE A 105 -16.89 2.37 -6.80
C PHE A 105 -15.70 2.74 -7.69
N MET A 106 -14.62 1.94 -7.68
CA MET A 106 -13.45 2.18 -8.54
C MET A 106 -13.82 2.18 -10.02
N GLN A 107 -14.63 1.20 -10.46
CA GLN A 107 -15.07 1.13 -11.88
C GLN A 107 -15.81 2.39 -12.29
N ARG A 108 -16.76 2.86 -11.48
CA ARG A 108 -17.51 4.08 -11.75
C ARG A 108 -16.60 5.30 -11.80
N THR A 109 -15.69 5.44 -10.84
CA THR A 109 -14.77 6.57 -10.77
C THR A 109 -13.83 6.60 -11.98
N ILE A 110 -13.24 5.45 -12.36
CA ILE A 110 -12.33 5.35 -13.51
C ILE A 110 -13.07 5.58 -14.84
N SER A 111 -14.34 5.15 -14.93
CA SER A 111 -15.15 5.32 -16.13
C SER A 111 -15.81 6.70 -16.26
N SER A 112 -15.74 7.53 -15.23
CA SER A 112 -16.25 8.89 -15.27
C SER A 112 -15.33 9.79 -16.11
N ASP A 113 -15.90 10.88 -16.65
CA ASP A 113 -15.09 11.91 -17.32
C ASP A 113 -14.30 12.70 -16.29
N ASN A 114 -13.01 12.42 -16.20
CA ASN A 114 -12.08 13.08 -15.29
C ASN A 114 -11.11 14.02 -16.02
N THR A 115 -11.53 14.62 -17.13
CA THR A 115 -10.68 15.52 -17.93
C THR A 115 -10.17 16.71 -17.13
N SER A 116 -10.87 17.12 -16.09
CA SER A 116 -10.47 18.22 -15.17
C SER A 116 -9.72 17.72 -13.92
N GLN A 117 -9.71 16.43 -13.63
CA GLN A 117 -9.06 15.82 -12.46
C GLN A 117 -8.20 14.64 -12.89
N LEU A 118 -6.91 14.86 -13.05
CA LEU A 118 -5.96 13.82 -13.43
C LEU A 118 -5.55 12.89 -12.26
N GLN A 119 -5.85 13.26 -11.02
CA GLN A 119 -5.46 12.51 -9.82
C GLN A 119 -6.66 12.29 -8.91
N PHE A 120 -7.28 11.13 -9.01
CA PHE A 120 -8.39 10.71 -8.14
C PHE A 120 -8.04 9.54 -7.20
N LEU A 121 -6.74 9.25 -6.99
CA LEU A 121 -6.27 8.28 -5.97
C LEU A 121 -6.80 8.65 -4.57
N GLY A 122 -6.77 9.92 -4.23
CA GLY A 122 -7.31 10.40 -2.97
C GLY A 122 -8.80 10.11 -2.77
N ASP A 123 -9.56 9.89 -3.84
CA ASP A 123 -10.97 9.50 -3.74
C ASP A 123 -11.14 8.05 -3.31
N PHE A 124 -10.23 7.15 -3.70
CA PHE A 124 -10.24 5.76 -3.25
C PHE A 124 -9.95 5.67 -1.75
N ASP A 125 -8.93 6.37 -1.28
CA ASP A 125 -8.55 6.41 0.13
C ASP A 125 -9.63 7.09 0.97
N ARG A 126 -10.21 8.19 0.49
CA ARG A 126 -11.32 8.90 1.14
C ARG A 126 -12.56 8.02 1.25
N TRP A 127 -12.89 7.26 0.20
CA TRP A 127 -14.00 6.31 0.23
C TRP A 127 -13.76 5.22 1.28
N CYS A 128 -12.55 4.69 1.36
CA CYS A 128 -12.16 3.70 2.37
C CYS A 128 -12.23 4.29 3.78
N ASN A 129 -11.69 5.49 4.01
CA ASN A 129 -11.72 6.16 5.29
C ASN A 129 -13.16 6.36 5.82
N HIS A 130 -14.07 6.78 4.93
CA HIS A 130 -15.48 6.90 5.31
C HIS A 130 -16.09 5.54 5.74
N ARG A 131 -15.64 4.42 5.18
CA ARG A 131 -16.13 3.07 5.52
C ARG A 131 -15.47 2.52 6.79
N ILE A 132 -14.23 2.90 7.07
CA ILE A 132 -13.56 2.63 8.34
C ILE A 132 -14.33 3.29 9.48
N ASN A 133 -14.67 4.56 9.35
CA ASN A 133 -15.44 5.32 10.35
C ASN A 133 -16.84 4.70 10.61
N LYS A 134 -17.38 3.95 9.66
CA LYS A 134 -18.63 3.17 9.82
C LYS A 134 -18.40 1.71 10.26
N ASN A 135 -17.20 1.35 10.66
CA ASN A 135 -16.80 -0.02 11.04
C ASN A 135 -17.08 -1.08 9.96
N SER A 136 -17.10 -0.68 8.68
CA SER A 136 -17.35 -1.58 7.55
C SER A 136 -16.06 -2.12 6.93
N ILE A 137 -14.95 -1.41 7.10
CA ILE A 137 -13.60 -1.79 6.70
C ILE A 137 -12.74 -1.79 7.96
N CYS A 138 -11.86 -2.79 8.09
CA CYS A 138 -10.89 -2.86 9.17
C CYS A 138 -9.63 -2.06 8.80
N LEU A 139 -9.22 -1.10 9.63
CA LEU A 139 -7.93 -0.43 9.47
C LEU A 139 -6.85 -1.25 10.18
N VAL A 140 -5.77 -1.56 9.45
CA VAL A 140 -4.54 -2.09 10.00
C VAL A 140 -3.67 -0.91 10.40
N SER A 141 -3.22 -0.88 11.64
CA SER A 141 -2.38 0.20 12.15
C SER A 141 -1.05 0.28 11.39
N GLY A 142 -0.53 1.49 11.25
CA GLY A 142 0.82 1.71 10.74
C GLY A 142 1.91 1.03 11.56
N THR A 143 1.66 0.73 12.84
CA THR A 143 2.56 -0.06 13.70
C THR A 143 2.68 -1.51 13.23
N ASP A 144 1.61 -2.10 12.69
CA ASP A 144 1.61 -3.48 12.17
C ASP A 144 2.42 -3.62 10.86
N VAL A 145 2.55 -2.51 10.11
CA VAL A 145 3.19 -2.47 8.77
C VAL A 145 4.41 -1.54 8.71
N GLY A 146 4.91 -1.10 9.85
CA GLY A 146 6.17 -0.35 9.98
C GLY A 146 6.14 1.06 9.41
N THR A 147 4.97 1.67 9.21
CA THR A 147 4.82 3.10 8.86
C THR A 147 4.79 4.02 10.08
N LYS A 148 4.62 3.42 11.28
CA LYS A 148 4.66 4.09 12.58
C LYS A 148 5.53 3.34 13.57
N THR A 149 6.11 4.08 14.52
CA THR A 149 6.75 3.52 15.72
C THR A 149 5.70 3.09 16.75
N VAL A 150 6.12 2.43 17.84
CA VAL A 150 5.23 2.12 18.99
C VAL A 150 4.70 3.37 19.69
N GLU A 151 5.26 4.53 19.44
CA GLU A 151 4.87 5.82 20.02
C GLU A 151 3.96 6.62 19.07
N ASP A 152 3.40 5.94 18.05
CA ASP A 152 2.58 6.55 17.00
C ASP A 152 3.26 7.68 16.21
N THR A 153 4.60 7.71 16.21
CA THR A 153 5.34 8.65 15.37
C THR A 153 5.57 8.07 13.97
N PRO A 154 5.50 8.88 12.90
CA PRO A 154 5.70 8.40 11.54
C PRO A 154 7.14 7.93 11.31
N VAL A 155 7.29 6.87 10.52
CA VAL A 155 8.60 6.40 10.07
C VAL A 155 8.88 6.99 8.69
N LEU A 156 9.84 7.90 8.64
CA LEU A 156 10.19 8.64 7.43
C LEU A 156 11.36 8.00 6.68
N VAL A 157 11.57 8.42 5.44
CA VAL A 157 12.76 8.00 4.66
C VAL A 157 14.05 8.35 5.40
N ASP A 158 14.10 9.54 6.02
CA ASP A 158 15.28 9.99 6.76
C ASP A 158 15.61 9.05 7.92
N ASP A 159 14.61 8.52 8.63
CA ASP A 159 14.78 7.56 9.72
C ASP A 159 15.31 6.22 9.19
N LEU A 160 14.73 5.69 8.12
CA LEU A 160 15.15 4.44 7.50
C LEU A 160 16.58 4.50 6.94
N MET A 161 17.02 5.68 6.50
CA MET A 161 18.34 5.91 5.95
C MET A 161 19.36 6.38 7.00
N SER A 162 18.94 6.53 8.25
CA SER A 162 19.80 6.86 9.39
C SER A 162 20.43 5.59 9.99
N GLN A 163 21.31 5.79 10.98
CA GLN A 163 21.87 4.71 11.82
C GLN A 163 21.15 4.62 13.17
N GLU A 164 20.25 5.55 13.45
CA GLU A 164 19.55 5.64 14.70
C GLU A 164 18.49 4.55 14.83
N TYR A 165 18.37 3.97 16.03
CA TYR A 165 17.40 2.91 16.29
C TYR A 165 15.96 3.44 16.16
N ILE A 166 15.15 2.73 15.38
CA ILE A 166 13.71 2.97 15.29
C ILE A 166 13.01 1.93 16.18
N LYS A 167 12.21 2.40 17.11
CA LYS A 167 11.44 1.53 18.02
C LYS A 167 10.16 1.05 17.34
N PHE A 168 10.29 0.01 16.53
CA PHE A 168 9.15 -0.69 15.95
C PHE A 168 8.44 -1.58 16.97
N ASP A 169 7.19 -1.94 16.66
CA ASP A 169 6.46 -2.96 17.43
C ASP A 169 7.07 -4.35 17.18
N ASP A 170 7.25 -5.13 18.25
CA ASP A 170 7.79 -6.50 18.16
C ASP A 170 6.90 -7.43 17.34
N ASN A 171 5.62 -7.12 17.20
CA ASN A 171 4.65 -7.89 16.44
C ASN A 171 4.46 -7.38 15.00
N MET A 172 5.18 -6.32 14.57
CA MET A 172 5.04 -5.83 13.20
C MET A 172 5.33 -6.95 12.18
N HIS A 173 4.61 -6.92 11.08
CA HIS A 173 4.74 -7.91 9.99
C HIS A 173 5.80 -7.52 8.96
N GLY A 174 6.18 -6.25 8.91
CA GLY A 174 7.16 -5.76 7.96
C GLY A 174 7.23 -4.24 7.94
N ILE A 175 8.01 -3.71 7.01
CA ILE A 175 8.21 -2.27 6.84
C ILE A 175 7.70 -1.85 5.46
N TRP A 176 6.71 -0.99 5.43
CA TRP A 176 6.25 -0.38 4.20
C TRP A 176 7.12 0.84 3.86
N ILE A 177 8.08 0.61 2.99
CA ILE A 177 9.08 1.60 2.60
C ILE A 177 8.40 2.68 1.74
N PRO A 178 8.56 3.98 2.06
CA PRO A 178 8.02 5.08 1.25
C PRO A 178 8.87 5.30 -0.03
N ALA A 179 8.88 4.27 -0.91
CA ALA A 179 9.76 4.19 -2.07
C ALA A 179 9.63 5.39 -3.02
N ASN A 180 8.41 5.88 -3.25
CA ASN A 180 8.21 7.04 -4.11
C ASN A 180 8.91 8.30 -3.58
N LYS A 181 8.89 8.50 -2.26
CA LYS A 181 9.62 9.63 -1.63
C LYS A 181 11.12 9.44 -1.71
N MET A 182 11.59 8.21 -1.56
CA MET A 182 13.01 7.88 -1.69
C MET A 182 13.53 8.11 -3.12
N LEU A 183 12.79 7.62 -4.13
CA LEU A 183 13.16 7.74 -5.54
C LEU A 183 13.13 9.18 -6.06
N ASN A 184 12.25 10.01 -5.53
CA ASN A 184 12.08 11.40 -5.98
C ASN A 184 12.97 12.41 -5.24
N ARG A 185 13.77 12.00 -4.25
CA ARG A 185 14.67 12.86 -3.50
C ARG A 185 16.11 12.68 -3.96
N THR A 186 16.73 13.74 -4.47
CA THR A 186 18.15 13.75 -4.84
C THR A 186 19.08 13.35 -3.69
N LYS A 187 18.68 13.64 -2.44
CA LYS A 187 19.41 13.24 -1.22
C LYS A 187 19.67 11.73 -1.14
N TYR A 188 18.78 10.90 -1.70
CA TYR A 188 18.86 9.44 -1.64
C TYR A 188 19.12 8.77 -3.01
N GLU A 189 19.48 9.55 -4.01
CA GLU A 189 19.82 9.03 -5.34
C GLU A 189 20.98 8.01 -5.31
N TRP A 190 21.89 8.16 -4.37
CA TRP A 190 22.98 7.22 -4.14
C TRP A 190 22.48 5.82 -3.81
N PHE A 191 21.43 5.69 -3.02
CA PHE A 191 20.84 4.39 -2.64
C PHE A 191 20.25 3.67 -3.86
N THR A 192 19.60 4.39 -4.77
CA THR A 192 18.99 3.79 -5.98
C THR A 192 20.05 3.27 -6.97
N ARG A 193 21.31 3.66 -6.80
CA ARG A 193 22.45 3.24 -7.61
C ARG A 193 23.26 2.12 -6.96
N MET A 194 22.97 1.74 -5.74
CA MET A 194 23.64 0.64 -5.05
C MET A 194 23.29 -0.70 -5.68
N ASN A 195 24.27 -1.59 -5.77
CA ASN A 195 24.03 -3.00 -6.02
C ASN A 195 23.63 -3.73 -4.71
N PRO A 196 23.09 -4.96 -4.79
CA PRO A 196 22.68 -5.70 -3.61
C PRO A 196 23.77 -5.86 -2.54
N ASP A 197 25.01 -6.13 -2.93
CA ASP A 197 26.11 -6.31 -1.97
C ASP A 197 26.41 -5.00 -1.19
N GLN A 198 26.35 -3.87 -1.87
CA GLN A 198 26.52 -2.56 -1.23
C GLN A 198 25.37 -2.25 -0.25
N ILE A 199 24.14 -2.66 -0.60
CA ILE A 199 22.98 -2.51 0.30
C ILE A 199 23.19 -3.39 1.54
N PHE A 200 23.60 -4.66 1.39
CA PHE A 200 23.85 -5.57 2.51
C PHE A 200 24.99 -5.11 3.42
N GLN A 201 25.98 -4.40 2.88
CA GLN A 201 27.09 -3.83 3.65
C GLN A 201 26.78 -2.45 4.22
N GLY A 202 25.62 -1.88 3.87
CA GLY A 202 25.21 -0.56 4.32
C GLY A 202 25.01 -0.49 5.84
N ASN A 203 25.42 0.61 6.46
CA ASN A 203 25.23 0.84 7.90
C ASN A 203 24.06 1.81 8.16
N PHE A 204 22.91 1.53 7.61
CA PHE A 204 21.66 2.27 7.83
C PHE A 204 20.52 1.29 8.17
N ILE A 205 19.49 1.78 8.81
CA ILE A 205 18.40 0.95 9.38
C ILE A 205 17.76 0.07 8.30
N LEU A 206 17.41 0.62 7.14
CA LEU A 206 16.79 -0.14 6.05
C LEU A 206 17.66 -1.33 5.62
N SER A 207 18.99 -1.14 5.50
CA SER A 207 19.91 -2.22 5.15
C SER A 207 19.85 -3.38 6.16
N LYS A 208 19.82 -3.05 7.46
CA LYS A 208 19.74 -4.06 8.53
C LYS A 208 18.45 -4.88 8.42
N TYR A 209 17.32 -4.24 8.13
CA TYR A 209 16.06 -4.94 7.97
C TYR A 209 15.96 -5.75 6.67
N ILE A 210 16.59 -5.29 5.58
CA ILE A 210 16.70 -6.09 4.34
C ILE A 210 17.47 -7.39 4.56
N ILE A 211 18.48 -7.38 5.44
CA ILE A 211 19.23 -8.61 5.80
C ILE A 211 18.39 -9.56 6.65
N LEU A 212 17.43 -9.03 7.42
CA LEU A 212 16.56 -9.84 8.29
C LEU A 212 15.36 -10.45 7.56
N ALA A 213 14.98 -9.94 6.38
CA ALA A 213 13.87 -10.41 5.56
C ALA A 213 14.26 -11.61 4.70
#